data_bcb5e01282427b936d54f34a063caa56
#
_entry.id   bcb5e01282427b936d54f34a063caa56
#
_cell.length_a   1.000
_cell.length_b   1.000
_cell.length_c   1.000
_cell.angle_alpha   90.00
_cell.angle_beta   90.00
_cell.angle_gamma   90.00
#
_symmetry.space_group_name_H-M   'P 1'
#
loop_
_entity.id
_entity.type
_entity.pdbx_description
1 polymer ?
#
loop_
_entity_poly.entity_id
_entity_poly.type
_entity_poly.pdbx_seq_one_letter_code
_entity_poly.pdbx_strand_id
1 'polypeptide(L)'
;HKGENFGWAGAPDIVAEYKGKIVLGDLKTSNGPYYSQWPDSSTPKNEYGKRRAGFMKYQKCQLQLAAYALGLEHTIGVVPELCMTFVATKEISQVFVIQKGTIEKYKNKWRETVKKYYEVILPEQKEREIEMLGIDGDIM
;
A
#
# COMPACT_ATOMS: atom_id res chain seq x y z
N HIS A 1 -0.97 10.53 12.03
CA HIS A 1 0.45 10.57 12.37
C HIS A 1 0.86 12.00 12.69
N LYS A 2 1.70 12.11 13.67
CA LYS A 2 1.93 13.39 14.32
C LYS A 2 2.83 14.37 13.57
N GLY A 3 3.78 13.89 12.81
CA GLY A 3 4.83 14.76 12.28
C GLY A 3 4.43 15.62 11.10
N GLU A 4 3.39 15.24 10.39
CA GLU A 4 3.10 15.79 9.09
C GLU A 4 1.69 16.33 8.92
N ASN A 5 0.83 16.16 9.92
CA ASN A 5 -0.57 16.60 9.90
C ASN A 5 -1.39 16.06 8.72
N PHE A 6 -0.96 14.97 8.11
CA PHE A 6 -1.70 14.31 7.04
C PHE A 6 -2.40 13.08 7.57
N GLY A 7 -3.63 12.86 7.15
CA GLY A 7 -4.44 11.75 7.58
C GLY A 7 -4.70 10.73 6.47
N TRP A 8 -4.91 9.50 6.88
CA TRP A 8 -5.45 8.44 6.05
C TRP A 8 -6.22 7.46 6.92
N ALA A 9 -7.06 6.65 6.30
CA ALA A 9 -7.86 5.67 7.01
C ALA A 9 -7.73 4.30 6.33
N GLY A 10 -7.87 3.26 7.14
CA GLY A 10 -7.83 1.88 6.69
C GLY A 10 -7.65 0.93 7.86
N ALA A 11 -7.83 -0.35 7.59
CA ALA A 11 -7.63 -1.41 8.58
C ALA A 11 -7.10 -2.66 7.91
N PRO A 12 -6.17 -3.39 8.54
CA PRO A 12 -5.74 -4.69 8.03
C PRO A 12 -6.84 -5.73 8.23
N ASP A 13 -6.83 -6.77 7.41
CA ASP A 13 -7.78 -7.88 7.57
C ASP A 13 -7.47 -8.71 8.80
N ILE A 14 -6.20 -8.83 9.15
CA ILE A 14 -5.74 -9.66 10.25
C ILE A 14 -4.75 -8.87 11.10
N VAL A 15 -4.97 -8.87 12.40
CA VAL A 15 -3.99 -8.43 13.40
C VAL A 15 -3.87 -9.57 14.39
N ALA A 16 -2.69 -10.14 14.51
CA ALA A 16 -2.47 -11.31 15.36
C ALA A 16 -1.16 -11.21 16.14
N GLU A 17 -1.06 -12.00 17.18
CA GLU A 17 0.16 -12.16 17.94
C GLU A 17 0.69 -13.58 17.72
N TYR A 18 1.97 -13.67 17.40
CA TYR A 18 2.65 -14.96 17.22
C TYR A 18 4.00 -14.91 17.91
N LYS A 19 4.18 -15.77 18.91
CA LYS A 19 5.41 -15.84 19.72
C LYS A 19 5.81 -14.47 20.29
N GLY A 20 4.84 -13.70 20.78
CA GLY A 20 5.08 -12.39 21.36
C GLY A 20 5.25 -11.26 20.35
N LYS A 21 5.10 -11.54 19.07
CA LYS A 21 5.27 -10.56 18.00
C LYS A 21 3.93 -10.24 17.34
N ILE A 22 3.71 -8.99 17.03
CA ILE A 22 2.50 -8.56 16.30
C ILE A 22 2.72 -8.79 14.81
N VAL A 23 1.73 -9.41 14.19
CA VAL A 23 1.70 -9.71 12.76
C VAL A 23 0.48 -9.06 12.14
N LEU A 24 0.69 -8.32 11.05
CA LEU A 24 -0.39 -7.82 10.22
C LEU A 24 -0.57 -8.72 9.00
N GLY A 25 -1.80 -9.00 8.65
CA GLY A 25 -2.10 -9.79 7.46
C GLY A 25 -3.14 -9.11 6.57
N ASP A 26 -3.03 -9.36 5.28
CA ASP A 26 -3.99 -8.91 4.29
C ASP A 26 -4.36 -10.07 3.37
N LEU A 27 -5.65 -10.19 3.07
CA LEU A 27 -6.19 -11.24 2.22
C LEU A 27 -6.57 -10.65 0.88
N LYS A 28 -6.03 -11.21 -0.19
CA LYS A 28 -6.30 -10.75 -1.55
C LYS A 28 -6.79 -11.91 -2.41
N THR A 29 -7.82 -11.64 -3.20
CA THR A 29 -8.21 -12.52 -4.30
C THR A 29 -7.70 -11.89 -5.59
N SER A 30 -7.26 -12.69 -6.53
CA SER A 30 -6.67 -12.19 -7.76
C SER A 30 -6.93 -13.15 -8.92
N ASN A 31 -7.03 -12.62 -10.12
CA ASN A 31 -7.14 -13.43 -11.34
C ASN A 31 -5.82 -14.13 -11.66
N GLY A 32 -4.70 -13.50 -11.33
CA GLY A 32 -3.38 -14.05 -11.55
C GLY A 32 -2.49 -13.92 -10.33
N PRO A 33 -1.36 -14.63 -10.31
CA PRO A 33 -0.45 -14.60 -9.17
C PRO A 33 0.21 -13.23 -9.00
N TYR A 34 0.65 -12.97 -7.77
CA TYR A 34 1.52 -11.84 -7.47
C TYR A 34 2.96 -12.26 -7.64
N TYR A 35 3.83 -11.31 -7.94
CA TYR A 35 5.27 -11.54 -8.07
C TYR A 35 6.03 -10.52 -7.23
N SER A 36 6.99 -11.00 -6.45
CA SER A 36 7.79 -10.14 -5.57
C SER A 36 8.91 -9.40 -6.28
N GLN A 37 9.13 -9.68 -7.56
CA GLN A 37 10.17 -9.06 -8.35
C GLN A 37 9.65 -8.64 -9.73
N TRP A 38 10.22 -7.56 -10.25
CA TRP A 38 9.97 -7.12 -11.60
C TRP A 38 10.57 -8.12 -12.60
N PRO A 39 9.89 -8.39 -13.71
CA PRO A 39 10.45 -9.31 -14.71
C PRO A 39 11.76 -8.77 -15.29
N ASP A 40 12.69 -9.67 -15.53
CA ASP A 40 14.01 -9.37 -16.08
C ASP A 40 14.19 -9.97 -17.49
N SER A 41 15.43 -9.93 -18.00
CA SER A 41 15.75 -10.44 -19.33
C SER A 41 15.56 -11.95 -19.47
N SER A 42 15.54 -12.70 -18.36
CA SER A 42 15.32 -14.15 -18.37
C SER A 42 13.83 -14.52 -18.45
N THR A 43 12.94 -13.56 -18.24
CA THR A 43 11.50 -13.80 -18.28
C THR A 43 11.04 -14.05 -19.72
N PRO A 44 10.30 -15.12 -20.01
CA PRO A 44 9.71 -15.33 -21.32
C PRO A 44 8.82 -14.16 -21.74
N LYS A 45 8.91 -13.77 -23.00
CA LYS A 45 8.17 -12.60 -23.50
C LYS A 45 6.65 -12.72 -23.33
N ASN A 46 6.11 -13.91 -23.45
CA ASN A 46 4.67 -14.15 -23.29
C ASN A 46 4.20 -14.04 -21.84
N GLU A 47 5.12 -14.05 -20.87
CA GLU A 47 4.81 -13.91 -19.44
C GLU A 47 5.13 -12.53 -18.90
N TYR A 48 5.82 -11.68 -19.67
CA TYR A 48 6.32 -10.40 -19.19
C TYR A 48 5.18 -9.50 -18.65
N GLY A 49 4.11 -9.35 -19.42
CA GLY A 49 2.97 -8.53 -19.01
C GLY A 49 2.28 -9.05 -17.74
N LYS A 50 2.14 -10.37 -17.63
CA LYS A 50 1.55 -11.02 -16.46
C LYS A 50 2.40 -10.76 -15.20
N ARG A 51 3.71 -10.87 -15.33
CA ARG A 51 4.63 -10.67 -14.20
C ARG A 51 4.72 -9.20 -13.80
N ARG A 52 4.67 -8.28 -14.74
CA ARG A 52 4.58 -6.85 -14.43
C ARG A 52 3.33 -6.53 -13.63
N ALA A 53 2.18 -7.00 -14.10
CA ALA A 53 0.91 -6.77 -13.42
C ALA A 53 0.92 -7.35 -12.01
N GLY A 54 1.43 -8.57 -11.84
CA GLY A 54 1.53 -9.21 -10.53
C GLY A 54 2.48 -8.50 -9.58
N PHE A 55 3.57 -7.95 -10.10
CA PHE A 55 4.51 -7.16 -9.29
C PHE A 55 3.88 -5.83 -8.85
N MET A 56 3.16 -5.16 -9.71
CA MET A 56 2.48 -3.91 -9.35
C MET A 56 1.42 -4.14 -8.27
N LYS A 57 0.67 -5.22 -8.36
CA LYS A 57 -0.27 -5.61 -7.31
C LYS A 57 0.45 -5.90 -5.99
N TYR A 58 1.58 -6.59 -6.06
CA TYR A 58 2.40 -6.88 -4.90
C TYR A 58 2.86 -5.59 -4.21
N GLN A 59 3.44 -4.65 -4.97
CA GLN A 59 3.90 -3.38 -4.40
C GLN A 59 2.77 -2.59 -3.75
N LYS A 60 1.63 -2.54 -4.40
CA LYS A 60 0.46 -1.82 -3.90
C LYS A 60 -0.01 -2.41 -2.57
N CYS A 61 -0.01 -3.73 -2.46
CA CYS A 61 -0.36 -4.43 -1.24
C CYS A 61 0.64 -4.13 -0.11
N GLN A 62 1.94 -4.09 -0.42
CA GLN A 62 2.95 -3.77 0.57
C GLN A 62 2.83 -2.34 1.09
N LEU A 63 2.52 -1.39 0.21
CA LEU A 63 2.25 -0.01 0.63
C LEU A 63 1.03 0.06 1.56
N GLN A 64 0.00 -0.69 1.26
CA GLN A 64 -1.21 -0.75 2.09
C GLN A 64 -0.91 -1.30 3.49
N LEU A 65 -0.15 -2.39 3.56
CA LEU A 65 0.26 -2.98 4.84
C LEU A 65 1.14 -2.01 5.64
N ALA A 66 2.05 -1.32 4.97
CA ALA A 66 2.89 -0.31 5.62
C ALA A 66 2.05 0.85 6.18
N ALA A 67 1.02 1.27 5.46
CA ALA A 67 0.10 2.29 5.94
C ALA A 67 -0.63 1.83 7.21
N TYR A 68 -1.09 0.60 7.24
CA TYR A 68 -1.72 0.01 8.42
C TYR A 68 -0.75 -0.08 9.60
N ALA A 69 0.49 -0.49 9.33
CA ALA A 69 1.54 -0.56 10.35
C ALA A 69 1.82 0.81 10.97
N LEU A 70 1.90 1.85 10.14
CA LEU A 70 2.03 3.23 10.63
C LEU A 70 0.83 3.65 11.47
N GLY A 71 -0.38 3.31 11.04
CA GLY A 71 -1.59 3.60 11.77
C GLY A 71 -1.58 2.99 13.16
N LEU A 72 -1.17 1.74 13.30
CA LEU A 72 -1.05 1.07 14.59
C LEU A 72 0.02 1.73 15.47
N GLU A 73 1.15 2.05 14.90
CA GLU A 73 2.24 2.70 15.62
C GLU A 73 1.79 4.05 16.23
N HIS A 74 1.10 4.86 15.43
CA HIS A 74 0.63 6.18 15.88
C HIS A 74 -0.60 6.12 16.79
N THR A 75 -1.45 5.12 16.62
CA THR A 75 -2.69 5.02 17.38
C THR A 75 -2.50 4.35 18.74
N ILE A 76 -1.79 3.24 18.78
CA ILE A 76 -1.63 2.43 19.98
C ILE A 76 -0.18 2.11 20.33
N GLY A 77 0.78 2.69 19.62
CA GLY A 77 2.21 2.52 19.90
C GLY A 77 2.77 1.12 19.60
N VAL A 78 2.08 0.33 18.80
CA VAL A 78 2.50 -1.04 18.47
C VAL A 78 3.18 -1.04 17.10
N VAL A 79 4.37 -1.66 17.05
CA VAL A 79 5.15 -1.81 15.81
C VAL A 79 5.11 -3.28 15.39
N PRO A 80 4.48 -3.61 14.24
CA PRO A 80 4.46 -4.99 13.77
C PRO A 80 5.86 -5.49 13.41
N GLU A 81 6.14 -6.74 13.75
CA GLU A 81 7.40 -7.40 13.41
C GLU A 81 7.35 -8.04 12.02
N LEU A 82 6.17 -8.46 11.60
CA LEU A 82 5.95 -9.10 10.31
C LEU A 82 4.67 -8.58 9.69
N CYS A 83 4.68 -8.48 8.36
CA CYS A 83 3.47 -8.34 7.58
C CYS A 83 3.35 -9.54 6.63
N MET A 84 2.14 -10.00 6.41
CA MET A 84 1.87 -11.14 5.54
C MET A 84 0.76 -10.81 4.56
N THR A 85 0.97 -11.20 3.31
CA THR A 85 -0.07 -11.12 2.28
C THR A 85 -0.44 -12.52 1.84
N PHE A 86 -1.72 -12.84 1.93
CA PHE A 86 -2.28 -14.10 1.46
C PHE A 86 -3.02 -13.84 0.16
N VAL A 87 -2.58 -14.45 -0.92
CA VAL A 87 -3.17 -14.27 -2.24
C VAL A 87 -3.83 -15.56 -2.68
N ALA A 88 -5.10 -15.51 -2.99
CA ALA A 88 -5.84 -16.65 -3.53
C ALA A 88 -6.19 -16.39 -5.00
N THR A 89 -5.79 -17.31 -5.87
CA THR A 89 -6.21 -17.32 -7.26
C THR A 89 -7.02 -18.59 -7.52
N LYS A 90 -7.55 -18.75 -8.72
CA LYS A 90 -8.26 -19.98 -9.08
C LYS A 90 -7.38 -21.23 -9.00
N GLU A 91 -6.09 -21.09 -9.23
CA GLU A 91 -5.18 -22.22 -9.39
C GLU A 91 -4.21 -22.40 -8.22
N ILE A 92 -3.78 -21.28 -7.61
CA ILE A 92 -2.77 -21.33 -6.56
C ILE A 92 -3.09 -20.40 -5.40
N SER A 93 -2.47 -20.69 -4.27
CA SER A 93 -2.44 -19.80 -3.11
C SER A 93 -0.99 -19.38 -2.87
N GLN A 94 -0.80 -18.12 -2.51
CA GLN A 94 0.54 -17.57 -2.24
C GLN A 94 0.56 -16.90 -0.89
N VAL A 95 1.70 -16.96 -0.22
CA VAL A 95 1.95 -16.25 1.03
C VAL A 95 3.24 -15.46 0.88
N PHE A 96 3.16 -14.16 1.09
CA PHE A 96 4.34 -13.31 1.10
C PHE A 96 4.56 -12.80 2.53
N VAL A 97 5.75 -13.01 3.04
CA VAL A 97 6.14 -12.59 4.39
C VAL A 97 7.14 -11.45 4.26
N ILE A 98 6.87 -10.35 4.94
CA ILE A 98 7.69 -9.16 4.87
C ILE A 98 8.24 -8.83 6.23
N GLN A 99 9.55 -8.76 6.31
CA GLN A 99 10.29 -8.48 7.52
C GLN A 99 10.24 -6.98 7.85
N LYS A 100 10.52 -6.65 9.10
CA LYS A 100 10.47 -5.31 9.64
C LYS A 100 11.26 -4.28 8.81
N GLY A 101 12.46 -4.62 8.36
CA GLY A 101 13.28 -3.70 7.55
C GLY A 101 12.62 -3.30 6.23
N THR A 102 11.99 -4.25 5.56
CA THR A 102 11.24 -4.00 4.33
C THR A 102 9.96 -3.21 4.61
N ILE A 103 9.30 -3.48 5.73
CA ILE A 103 8.13 -2.72 6.16
C ILE A 103 8.50 -1.24 6.33
N GLU A 104 9.64 -0.95 6.98
CA GLU A 104 10.10 0.42 7.17
C GLU A 104 10.34 1.15 5.84
N LYS A 105 10.89 0.44 4.85
CA LYS A 105 11.09 0.98 3.51
C LYS A 105 9.76 1.40 2.88
N TYR A 106 8.75 0.55 2.97
CA TYR A 106 7.42 0.85 2.43
C TYR A 106 6.67 1.91 3.23
N LYS A 107 6.92 2.00 4.55
CA LYS A 107 6.41 3.12 5.36
C LYS A 107 6.89 4.47 4.83
N ASN A 108 8.18 4.56 4.49
CA ASN A 108 8.73 5.78 3.91
C ASN A 108 8.12 6.12 2.56
N LYS A 109 7.93 5.12 1.70
CA LYS A 109 7.23 5.32 0.43
C LYS A 109 5.79 5.78 0.63
N TRP A 110 5.10 5.23 1.61
CA TRP A 110 3.74 5.65 1.94
C TRP A 110 3.69 7.10 2.41
N ARG A 111 4.61 7.50 3.29
CA ARG A 111 4.70 8.89 3.75
C ARG A 111 4.90 9.87 2.59
N GLU A 112 5.77 9.54 1.66
CA GLU A 112 5.99 10.34 0.45
C GLU A 112 4.72 10.42 -0.42
N THR A 113 4.02 9.31 -0.56
CA THR A 113 2.78 9.25 -1.33
C THR A 113 1.69 10.13 -0.70
N VAL A 114 1.52 10.06 0.61
CA VAL A 114 0.54 10.88 1.34
C VAL A 114 0.90 12.36 1.22
N LYS A 115 2.15 12.69 1.41
CA LYS A 115 2.64 14.06 1.28
C LYS A 115 2.35 14.62 -0.11
N LYS A 116 2.67 13.85 -1.15
CA LYS A 116 2.41 14.24 -2.54
C LYS A 116 0.93 14.47 -2.78
N TYR A 117 0.08 13.60 -2.25
CA TYR A 117 -1.37 13.75 -2.41
C TYR A 117 -1.87 15.07 -1.83
N TYR A 118 -1.49 15.40 -0.59
CA TYR A 118 -1.96 16.62 0.07
C TYR A 118 -1.33 17.88 -0.48
N GLU A 119 -0.08 17.86 -0.89
CA GLU A 119 0.63 19.05 -1.35
C GLU A 119 0.45 19.34 -2.84
N VAL A 120 0.19 18.32 -3.66
CA VAL A 120 0.16 18.46 -5.13
C VAL A 120 -1.19 18.06 -5.71
N ILE A 121 -1.59 16.81 -5.49
CA ILE A 121 -2.74 16.21 -6.18
C ILE A 121 -4.06 16.83 -5.75
N LEU A 122 -4.29 16.92 -4.45
CA LEU A 122 -5.54 17.45 -3.91
C LEU A 122 -5.76 18.93 -4.26
N PRO A 123 -4.77 19.82 -4.13
CA PRO A 123 -4.94 21.19 -4.58
C PRO A 123 -5.29 21.31 -6.06
N GLU A 124 -4.64 20.54 -6.93
CA GLU A 124 -4.96 20.53 -8.36
C GLU A 124 -6.37 20.05 -8.65
N GLN A 125 -6.83 19.02 -7.94
CA GLN A 125 -8.20 18.52 -8.08
C GLN A 125 -9.22 19.57 -7.68
N LYS A 126 -8.99 20.25 -6.58
CA LYS A 126 -9.88 21.31 -6.11
C LYS A 126 -9.95 22.46 -7.10
N GLU A 127 -8.83 22.84 -7.68
CA GLU A 127 -8.76 23.88 -8.69
C GLU A 127 -9.56 23.50 -9.94
N ARG A 128 -9.39 22.25 -10.42
CA ARG A 128 -10.18 21.75 -11.56
C ARG A 128 -11.68 21.69 -11.29
N GLU A 129 -12.07 21.32 -10.08
CA GLU A 129 -13.48 21.29 -9.70
C GLU A 129 -14.10 22.69 -9.73
N ILE A 130 -13.38 23.68 -9.24
CA ILE A 130 -13.81 25.08 -9.29
C ILE A 130 -13.98 25.54 -10.73
N GLU A 131 -13.05 25.23 -11.60
CA GLU A 131 -13.12 25.56 -13.03
C GLU A 131 -14.32 24.90 -13.72
N MET A 132 -14.54 23.61 -13.44
CA MET A 132 -15.65 22.85 -14.01
C MET A 132 -17.01 23.39 -13.60
N LEU A 133 -17.14 23.90 -12.39
CA LEU A 133 -18.36 24.49 -11.89
C LEU A 133 -18.57 25.93 -12.37
N GLY A 134 -17.59 26.50 -13.05
CA GLY A 134 -17.64 27.89 -13.48
C GLY A 134 -17.61 28.87 -12.33
N ILE A 135 -17.07 28.46 -11.19
CA ILE A 135 -16.98 29.29 -10.00
C ILE A 135 -15.60 29.92 -9.96
N ASP A 136 -15.58 31.25 -9.94
CA ASP A 136 -14.36 32.01 -9.72
C ASP A 136 -14.11 32.07 -8.20
N GLY A 137 -12.87 31.89 -7.77
CA GLY A 137 -12.52 31.92 -6.36
C GLY A 137 -12.93 33.20 -5.63
N ASP A 138 -13.09 34.28 -6.35
CA ASP A 138 -13.48 35.59 -5.81
C ASP A 138 -14.95 35.72 -5.51
N ILE A 139 -15.78 34.79 -6.01
CA ILE A 139 -17.23 34.84 -5.82
C ILE A 139 -17.64 34.28 -4.45
N MET A 140 -16.80 33.47 -3.92
CA MET A 140 -17.07 32.83 -2.66
C MET A 140 -16.79 33.76 -1.48
#